data_b2750ca7e21f0de2bd07fde35cfa67ed
#
_entry.id   b2750ca7e21f0de2bd07fde35cfa67ed
#
_cell.length_a   1.000
_cell.length_b   1.000
_cell.length_c   1.000
_cell.angle_alpha   90.00
_cell.angle_beta   90.00
_cell.angle_gamma   90.00
#
_symmetry.space_group_name_H-M   'P 1'
#
loop_
_entity.id
_entity.type
_entity.pdbx_description
1 polymer ?
#
loop_
_entity_poly.entity_id
_entity_poly.type
_entity_poly.pdbx_seq_one_letter_code
_entity_poly.pdbx_strand_id
1 'polypeptide(L)'
;MAAPANASALCIRRATIDDAVALSAFAARVFIETFGDENDPDDLRDFVESTYGIAQQSDEIRDRDTATLLVERADMLIGYAQICRKRVPPGVTGANPVEIYRFYVDRPAQGTGVARALMAAAFAQAREWRADVVWLGVWEHNPRAMAFYRKFGFADVGSLDFFVGGDRQTDRIYVVPLADA
;
A
#
# COMPACT_ATOMS: atom_id res chain seq x y z
N MET A 1 40.02 0.56 -7.46
CA MET A 1 38.79 0.45 -8.33
C MET A 1 37.72 -0.16 -7.47
N ALA A 2 36.73 0.64 -7.02
CA ALA A 2 35.56 0.11 -6.32
C ALA A 2 34.67 -0.61 -7.35
N ALA A 3 34.25 -1.84 -7.01
CA ALA A 3 33.30 -2.57 -7.83
C ALA A 3 31.99 -1.74 -7.93
N PRO A 4 31.31 -1.72 -9.10
CA PRO A 4 30.03 -1.03 -9.20
C PRO A 4 29.05 -1.66 -8.21
N ALA A 5 28.48 -0.84 -7.34
CA ALA A 5 27.39 -1.25 -6.46
C ALA A 5 26.31 -1.92 -7.32
N ASN A 6 25.82 -3.07 -6.86
CA ASN A 6 24.93 -3.98 -7.57
C ASN A 6 23.63 -3.24 -7.95
N ALA A 7 23.60 -2.60 -9.10
CA ALA A 7 22.49 -1.78 -9.61
C ALA A 7 21.16 -2.55 -9.80
N SER A 8 21.12 -3.85 -9.47
CA SER A 8 19.95 -4.72 -9.59
C SER A 8 19.32 -5.13 -8.26
N ALA A 9 19.94 -4.81 -7.11
CA ALA A 9 19.42 -5.19 -5.80
C ALA A 9 18.19 -4.33 -5.44
N LEU A 10 17.15 -4.99 -4.90
CA LEU A 10 16.02 -4.29 -4.29
C LEU A 10 16.45 -3.73 -2.93
N CYS A 11 16.19 -2.46 -2.71
CA CYS A 11 16.25 -1.82 -1.40
C CYS A 11 14.83 -1.60 -0.89
N ILE A 12 14.52 -2.11 0.30
CA ILE A 12 13.24 -1.79 0.97
C ILE A 12 13.59 -1.10 2.29
N ARG A 13 13.06 0.11 2.46
CA ARG A 13 13.32 0.93 3.64
C ARG A 13 12.08 1.70 4.09
N ARG A 14 12.10 2.21 5.30
CA ARG A 14 11.10 3.19 5.74
C ARG A 14 11.34 4.52 5.03
N ALA A 15 10.24 5.18 4.71
CA ALA A 15 10.27 6.56 4.23
C ALA A 15 10.72 7.51 5.34
N THR A 16 11.43 8.54 4.93
CA THR A 16 11.77 9.72 5.73
C THR A 16 11.02 10.93 5.19
N ILE A 17 11.04 12.05 5.91
CA ILE A 17 10.36 13.26 5.46
C ILE A 17 10.88 13.77 4.10
N ASP A 18 12.14 13.50 3.80
CA ASP A 18 12.78 13.91 2.53
C ASP A 18 12.18 13.16 1.31
N ASP A 19 11.53 12.02 1.56
CA ASP A 19 10.88 11.22 0.52
C ASP A 19 9.48 11.75 0.13
N ALA A 20 8.91 12.68 0.89
CA ALA A 20 7.52 13.09 0.73
C ALA A 20 7.18 13.59 -0.69
N VAL A 21 8.10 14.33 -1.32
CA VAL A 21 7.92 14.86 -2.69
C VAL A 21 7.93 13.71 -3.71
N ALA A 22 8.91 12.83 -3.63
CA ALA A 22 9.05 11.69 -4.55
C ALA A 22 7.89 10.70 -4.38
N LEU A 23 7.49 10.43 -3.13
CA LEU A 23 6.36 9.57 -2.80
C LEU A 23 5.04 10.14 -3.31
N SER A 24 4.79 11.44 -3.11
CA SER A 24 3.60 12.13 -3.60
C SER A 24 3.44 11.96 -5.12
N ALA A 25 4.49 12.26 -5.87
CA ALA A 25 4.47 12.12 -7.33
C ALA A 25 4.28 10.66 -7.78
N PHE A 26 4.97 9.72 -7.13
CA PHE A 26 4.86 8.30 -7.43
C PHE A 26 3.46 7.76 -7.13
N ALA A 27 2.93 8.03 -5.95
CA ALA A 27 1.63 7.54 -5.48
C ALA A 27 0.48 8.07 -6.36
N ALA A 28 0.48 9.37 -6.67
CA ALA A 28 -0.47 9.97 -7.60
C ALA A 28 -0.43 9.29 -8.97
N ARG A 29 0.76 9.12 -9.55
CA ARG A 29 0.92 8.48 -10.86
C ARG A 29 0.40 7.05 -10.88
N VAL A 30 0.83 6.21 -9.94
CA VAL A 30 0.42 4.79 -9.94
C VAL A 30 -1.06 4.59 -9.65
N PHE A 31 -1.67 5.50 -8.88
CA PHE A 31 -3.11 5.50 -8.66
C PHE A 31 -3.87 5.84 -9.95
N ILE A 32 -3.49 6.92 -10.63
CA ILE A 32 -4.08 7.33 -11.92
C ILE A 32 -3.91 6.22 -12.97
N GLU A 33 -2.72 5.63 -13.09
CA GLU A 33 -2.46 4.53 -14.02
C GLU A 33 -3.30 3.27 -13.73
N THR A 34 -3.73 3.09 -12.48
CA THR A 34 -4.48 1.90 -12.07
C THR A 34 -5.97 2.10 -12.19
N PHE A 35 -6.48 3.29 -11.87
CA PHE A 35 -7.91 3.56 -11.70
C PHE A 35 -8.45 4.69 -12.57
N GLY A 36 -7.58 5.38 -13.35
CA GLY A 36 -7.97 6.56 -14.11
C GLY A 36 -9.06 6.31 -15.14
N ASP A 37 -9.02 5.16 -15.82
CA ASP A 37 -10.00 4.81 -16.85
C ASP A 37 -11.40 4.51 -16.28
N GLU A 38 -11.49 4.24 -14.98
CA GLU A 38 -12.73 3.82 -14.30
C GLU A 38 -13.38 4.94 -13.48
N ASN A 39 -12.76 6.12 -13.42
CA ASN A 39 -13.22 7.24 -12.60
C ASN A 39 -13.47 8.50 -13.43
N ASP A 40 -14.41 9.33 -12.97
CA ASP A 40 -14.58 10.66 -13.54
C ASP A 40 -13.29 11.49 -13.37
N PRO A 41 -12.82 12.20 -14.42
CA PRO A 41 -11.56 12.95 -14.36
C PRO A 41 -11.51 14.05 -13.29
N ASP A 42 -12.63 14.70 -12.97
CA ASP A 42 -12.68 15.76 -11.97
C ASP A 42 -12.65 15.16 -10.55
N ASP A 43 -13.45 14.12 -10.31
CA ASP A 43 -13.43 13.37 -9.03
C ASP A 43 -12.06 12.75 -8.77
N LEU A 44 -11.43 12.18 -9.81
CA LEU A 44 -10.09 11.59 -9.73
C LEU A 44 -9.03 12.63 -9.36
N ARG A 45 -9.08 13.82 -9.99
CA ARG A 45 -8.14 14.91 -9.71
C ARG A 45 -8.25 15.35 -8.25
N ASP A 46 -9.48 15.64 -7.80
CA ASP A 46 -9.73 16.13 -6.44
C ASP A 46 -9.33 15.07 -5.39
N PHE A 47 -9.60 13.80 -5.67
CA PHE A 47 -9.14 12.69 -4.82
C PHE A 47 -7.61 12.61 -4.77
N VAL A 48 -6.93 12.67 -5.92
CA VAL A 48 -5.47 12.59 -6.00
C VAL A 48 -4.80 13.76 -5.28
N GLU A 49 -5.29 14.99 -5.47
CA GLU A 49 -4.74 16.17 -4.81
C GLU A 49 -4.88 16.09 -3.28
N SER A 50 -6.04 15.67 -2.78
CA SER A 50 -6.29 15.56 -1.35
C SER A 50 -5.58 14.38 -0.70
N THR A 51 -5.46 13.26 -1.41
CA THR A 51 -4.98 11.98 -0.86
C THR A 51 -3.47 11.81 -1.01
N TYR A 52 -2.89 12.30 -2.11
CA TYR A 52 -1.49 12.10 -2.46
C TYR A 52 -0.66 13.38 -2.47
N GLY A 53 -1.23 14.52 -2.06
CA GLY A 53 -0.49 15.77 -1.96
C GLY A 53 0.72 15.67 -1.02
N ILE A 54 1.76 16.50 -1.25
CA ILE A 54 3.02 16.48 -0.48
C ILE A 54 2.76 16.67 1.02
N ALA A 55 1.85 17.57 1.40
CA ALA A 55 1.50 17.80 2.80
C ALA A 55 0.93 16.53 3.44
N GLN A 56 -0.02 15.86 2.76
CA GLN A 56 -0.61 14.61 3.22
C GLN A 56 0.44 13.51 3.38
N GLN A 57 1.33 13.32 2.38
CA GLN A 57 2.41 12.33 2.49
C GLN A 57 3.38 12.66 3.63
N SER A 58 3.67 13.94 3.84
CA SER A 58 4.51 14.40 4.95
C SER A 58 3.91 14.07 6.31
N ASP A 59 2.60 14.28 6.47
CA ASP A 59 1.89 14.01 7.72
C ASP A 59 1.81 12.50 7.98
N GLU A 60 1.53 11.71 6.95
CA GLU A 60 1.50 10.24 7.04
C GLU A 60 2.89 9.64 7.37
N ILE A 61 3.98 10.20 6.85
CA ILE A 61 5.35 9.77 7.17
C ILE A 61 5.72 10.08 8.63
N ARG A 62 5.24 11.23 9.16
CA ARG A 62 5.50 11.63 10.56
C ARG A 62 4.63 10.91 11.57
N ASP A 63 3.52 10.34 11.12
CA ASP A 63 2.57 9.69 12.00
C ASP A 63 3.12 8.39 12.59
N ARG A 64 3.05 8.26 13.91
CA ARG A 64 3.56 7.10 14.65
C ARG A 64 2.75 5.82 14.42
N ASP A 65 1.49 5.98 14.03
CA ASP A 65 0.57 4.88 13.74
C ASP A 65 0.55 4.52 12.25
N THR A 66 1.44 5.12 11.47
CA THR A 66 1.63 4.83 10.05
C THR A 66 3.10 4.48 9.77
N ALA A 67 3.32 3.42 9.00
CA ALA A 67 4.63 3.08 8.46
C ALA A 67 4.57 3.09 6.94
N THR A 68 5.35 3.95 6.32
CA THR A 68 5.51 3.99 4.87
C THR A 68 6.80 3.26 4.49
N LEU A 69 6.67 2.20 3.70
CA LEU A 69 7.77 1.40 3.17
C LEU A 69 7.96 1.74 1.69
N LEU A 70 9.17 2.06 1.30
CA LEU A 70 9.57 2.33 -0.07
C LEU A 70 10.34 1.16 -0.65
N VAL A 71 10.13 0.86 -1.91
CA VAL A 71 10.94 -0.10 -2.67
C VAL A 71 11.68 0.64 -3.76
N GLU A 72 12.98 0.52 -3.75
CA GLU A 72 13.87 1.18 -4.70
C GLU A 72 14.71 0.15 -5.45
N ARG A 73 15.04 0.46 -6.70
CA ARG A 73 16.02 -0.25 -7.53
C ARG A 73 16.81 0.78 -8.31
N ALA A 74 18.14 0.75 -8.20
CA ALA A 74 19.02 1.74 -8.82
C ALA A 74 18.59 3.19 -8.50
N ASP A 75 18.33 3.47 -7.23
CA ASP A 75 17.88 4.76 -6.69
C ASP A 75 16.53 5.27 -7.25
N MET A 76 15.79 4.41 -7.94
CA MET A 76 14.47 4.73 -8.44
C MET A 76 13.39 4.08 -7.59
N LEU A 77 12.40 4.86 -7.16
CA LEU A 77 11.20 4.38 -6.47
C LEU A 77 10.34 3.56 -7.45
N ILE A 78 10.12 2.29 -7.12
CA ILE A 78 9.37 1.33 -7.96
C ILE A 78 8.19 0.68 -7.24
N GLY A 79 7.96 1.03 -5.97
CA GLY A 79 6.82 0.56 -5.21
C GLY A 79 6.81 1.13 -3.81
N TYR A 80 5.64 1.12 -3.18
CA TYR A 80 5.49 1.49 -1.78
C TYR A 80 4.32 0.76 -1.13
N ALA A 81 4.37 0.67 0.19
CA ALA A 81 3.24 0.27 1.02
C ALA A 81 3.11 1.20 2.22
N GLN A 82 1.88 1.49 2.59
CA GLN A 82 1.56 2.15 3.85
C GLN A 82 0.76 1.20 4.73
N ILE A 83 1.25 1.01 5.95
CA ILE A 83 0.67 0.16 6.96
C ILE A 83 0.25 1.06 8.12
N CYS A 84 -0.96 0.89 8.63
CA CYS A 84 -1.45 1.75 9.71
C CYS A 84 -2.28 1.00 10.76
N ARG A 85 -2.41 1.61 11.97
CA ARG A 85 -3.14 1.09 13.13
C ARG A 85 -4.32 1.99 13.51
N LYS A 86 -5.06 2.50 12.53
CA LYS A 86 -6.04 3.58 12.78
C LYS A 86 -7.49 3.14 12.73
N ARG A 87 -7.83 2.28 11.77
CA ARG A 87 -9.20 1.93 11.46
C ARG A 87 -9.40 0.43 11.50
N VAL A 88 -10.52 0.01 12.02
CA VAL A 88 -10.93 -1.41 12.03
C VAL A 88 -12.38 -1.46 11.56
N PRO A 89 -12.65 -1.92 10.33
CA PRO A 89 -14.00 -2.03 9.84
C PRO A 89 -14.73 -3.23 10.43
N PRO A 90 -16.08 -3.26 10.40
CA PRO A 90 -16.84 -4.45 10.74
C PRO A 90 -16.36 -5.67 9.95
N GLY A 91 -16.27 -6.82 10.61
CA GLY A 91 -15.80 -8.09 10.01
C GLY A 91 -14.32 -8.37 10.21
N VAL A 92 -13.50 -7.37 10.57
CA VAL A 92 -12.13 -7.58 11.01
C VAL A 92 -12.13 -7.81 12.51
N THR A 93 -11.66 -8.99 12.94
CA THR A 93 -11.59 -9.39 14.35
C THR A 93 -10.15 -9.67 14.74
N GLY A 94 -9.73 -9.13 15.86
CA GLY A 94 -8.37 -9.26 16.41
C GLY A 94 -8.21 -8.31 17.60
N ALA A 95 -7.21 -8.56 18.44
CA ALA A 95 -6.88 -7.69 19.55
C ALA A 95 -6.03 -6.49 19.10
N ASN A 96 -5.24 -6.65 18.04
CA ASN A 96 -4.35 -5.63 17.50
C ASN A 96 -4.28 -5.70 15.96
N PRO A 97 -5.39 -5.42 15.26
CA PRO A 97 -5.42 -5.46 13.80
C PRO A 97 -4.63 -4.30 13.18
N VAL A 98 -3.96 -4.58 12.08
CA VAL A 98 -3.17 -3.62 11.30
C VAL A 98 -3.65 -3.61 9.85
N GLU A 99 -3.81 -2.44 9.29
CA GLU A 99 -4.23 -2.25 7.90
C GLU A 99 -3.03 -2.10 6.97
N ILE A 100 -3.04 -2.80 5.83
CA ILE A 100 -2.27 -2.38 4.65
C ILE A 100 -3.16 -1.39 3.90
N TYR A 101 -2.95 -0.10 4.18
CA TYR A 101 -3.78 0.99 3.68
C TYR A 101 -3.53 1.29 2.20
N ARG A 102 -2.25 1.19 1.76
CA ARG A 102 -1.85 1.35 0.37
C ARG A 102 -0.79 0.34 0.01
N PHE A 103 -0.86 -0.20 -1.21
CA PHE A 103 0.10 -1.19 -1.70
C PHE A 103 0.21 -1.09 -3.22
N TYR A 104 1.27 -0.48 -3.71
CA TYR A 104 1.47 -0.23 -5.13
C TYR A 104 2.87 -0.62 -5.58
N VAL A 105 2.93 -1.21 -6.76
CA VAL A 105 4.17 -1.55 -7.47
C VAL A 105 4.05 -1.06 -8.91
N ASP A 106 5.03 -0.33 -9.36
CA ASP A 106 5.12 0.22 -10.71
C ASP A 106 4.94 -0.87 -11.77
N ARG A 107 4.20 -0.58 -12.84
CA ARG A 107 3.86 -1.57 -13.89
C ARG A 107 5.07 -2.35 -14.42
N PRO A 108 6.22 -1.70 -14.77
CA PRO A 108 7.41 -2.43 -15.24
C PRO A 108 8.02 -3.36 -14.19
N ALA A 109 7.79 -3.11 -12.90
CA ALA A 109 8.30 -3.93 -11.81
C ALA A 109 7.35 -5.06 -11.37
N GLN A 110 6.13 -5.09 -11.90
CA GLN A 110 5.18 -6.15 -11.61
C GLN A 110 5.61 -7.48 -12.22
N GLY A 111 5.36 -8.58 -11.50
CA GLY A 111 5.79 -9.92 -11.93
C GLY A 111 7.27 -10.24 -11.68
N THR A 112 8.08 -9.29 -11.20
CA THR A 112 9.53 -9.45 -10.97
C THR A 112 9.89 -9.81 -9.52
N GLY A 113 8.90 -10.11 -8.67
CA GLY A 113 9.12 -10.45 -7.25
C GLY A 113 9.04 -9.24 -6.30
N VAL A 114 8.99 -8.00 -6.79
CA VAL A 114 8.92 -6.77 -6.00
C VAL A 114 7.73 -6.77 -5.05
N ALA A 115 6.52 -7.07 -5.54
CA ALA A 115 5.33 -7.14 -4.70
C ALA A 115 5.45 -8.17 -3.58
N ARG A 116 6.08 -9.33 -3.85
CA ARG A 116 6.33 -10.35 -2.81
C ARG A 116 7.27 -9.83 -1.72
N ALA A 117 8.36 -9.18 -2.10
CA ALA A 117 9.32 -8.62 -1.17
C ALA A 117 8.68 -7.50 -0.32
N LEU A 118 7.90 -6.62 -0.94
CA LEU A 118 7.18 -5.55 -0.24
C LEU A 118 6.12 -6.11 0.73
N MET A 119 5.39 -7.17 0.36
CA MET A 119 4.44 -7.83 1.26
C MET A 119 5.14 -8.46 2.47
N ALA A 120 6.29 -9.09 2.27
CA ALA A 120 7.09 -9.63 3.37
C ALA A 120 7.54 -8.53 4.34
N ALA A 121 7.96 -7.37 3.83
CA ALA A 121 8.32 -6.22 4.65
C ALA A 121 7.10 -5.62 5.38
N ALA A 122 5.93 -5.58 4.75
CA ALA A 122 4.68 -5.16 5.39
C ALA A 122 4.30 -6.08 6.57
N PHE A 123 4.42 -7.40 6.38
CA PHE A 123 4.19 -8.35 7.47
C PHE A 123 5.25 -8.24 8.57
N ALA A 124 6.52 -7.99 8.23
CA ALA A 124 7.55 -7.74 9.24
C ALA A 124 7.21 -6.51 10.08
N GLN A 125 6.78 -5.41 9.47
CA GLN A 125 6.34 -4.21 10.16
C GLN A 125 5.11 -4.47 11.05
N ALA A 126 4.13 -5.24 10.55
CA ALA A 126 2.96 -5.61 11.35
C ALA A 126 3.34 -6.44 12.58
N ARG A 127 4.31 -7.37 12.45
CA ARG A 127 4.84 -8.15 13.59
C ARG A 127 5.60 -7.28 14.60
N GLU A 128 6.39 -6.31 14.15
CA GLU A 128 7.03 -5.32 15.04
C GLU A 128 5.97 -4.59 15.90
N TRP A 129 4.82 -4.34 15.33
CA TRP A 129 3.69 -3.75 16.03
C TRP A 129 2.84 -4.76 16.82
N ARG A 130 3.26 -6.03 16.85
CA ARG A 130 2.56 -7.13 17.53
C ARG A 130 1.13 -7.32 17.03
N ALA A 131 0.93 -7.12 15.73
CA ALA A 131 -0.34 -7.37 15.10
C ALA A 131 -0.67 -8.86 15.16
N ASP A 132 -1.90 -9.18 15.49
CA ASP A 132 -2.47 -10.53 15.41
C ASP A 132 -3.21 -10.77 14.07
N VAL A 133 -3.59 -9.69 13.42
CA VAL A 133 -4.33 -9.69 12.15
C VAL A 133 -3.83 -8.57 11.24
N VAL A 134 -3.66 -8.89 9.97
CA VAL A 134 -3.48 -7.88 8.90
C VAL A 134 -4.71 -7.89 8.01
N TRP A 135 -5.21 -6.71 7.68
CA TRP A 135 -6.33 -6.54 6.79
C TRP A 135 -6.07 -5.47 5.72
N LEU A 136 -6.87 -5.48 4.67
CA LEU A 136 -6.84 -4.48 3.61
C LEU A 136 -8.20 -4.37 2.92
N GLY A 137 -8.47 -3.21 2.31
CA GLY A 137 -9.49 -3.05 1.29
C GLY A 137 -8.92 -3.32 -0.09
N VAL A 138 -9.69 -3.98 -0.93
CA VAL A 138 -9.35 -4.17 -2.34
C VAL A 138 -10.58 -3.96 -3.20
N TRP A 139 -10.47 -3.10 -4.20
CA TRP A 139 -11.57 -2.82 -5.12
C TRP A 139 -12.13 -4.10 -5.75
N GLU A 140 -13.47 -4.28 -5.70
CA GLU A 140 -14.12 -5.52 -6.10
C GLU A 140 -13.90 -5.89 -7.58
N HIS A 141 -13.58 -4.90 -8.43
CA HIS A 141 -13.25 -5.10 -9.83
C HIS A 141 -11.75 -5.26 -10.11
N ASN A 142 -10.92 -5.50 -9.08
CA ASN A 142 -9.50 -5.78 -9.24
C ASN A 142 -9.14 -7.27 -8.97
N PRO A 143 -9.54 -8.21 -9.88
CA PRO A 143 -9.32 -9.63 -9.67
C PRO A 143 -7.85 -10.01 -9.59
N ARG A 144 -6.97 -9.21 -10.20
CA ARG A 144 -5.52 -9.43 -10.15
C ARG A 144 -4.97 -9.19 -8.74
N ALA A 145 -5.35 -8.10 -8.11
CA ALA A 145 -4.96 -7.80 -6.74
C ALA A 145 -5.54 -8.82 -5.76
N MET A 146 -6.82 -9.17 -5.91
CA MET A 146 -7.45 -10.21 -5.09
C MET A 146 -6.72 -11.55 -5.21
N ALA A 147 -6.34 -11.99 -6.42
CA ALA A 147 -5.59 -13.21 -6.63
C ALA A 147 -4.19 -13.15 -6.00
N PHE A 148 -3.55 -11.98 -6.02
CA PHE A 148 -2.28 -11.74 -5.34
C PHE A 148 -2.42 -11.90 -3.83
N TYR A 149 -3.39 -11.24 -3.19
CA TYR A 149 -3.58 -11.32 -1.74
C TYR A 149 -3.94 -12.71 -1.26
N ARG A 150 -4.76 -13.46 -1.99
CA ARG A 150 -5.08 -14.87 -1.67
C ARG A 150 -3.84 -15.76 -1.59
N LYS A 151 -2.79 -15.49 -2.39
CA LYS A 151 -1.52 -16.25 -2.33
C LYS A 151 -0.76 -16.03 -1.02
N PHE A 152 -1.08 -14.97 -0.27
CA PHE A 152 -0.52 -14.70 1.06
C PHE A 152 -1.46 -15.12 2.19
N GLY A 153 -2.50 -15.86 1.89
CA GLY A 153 -3.45 -16.39 2.87
C GLY A 153 -4.58 -15.44 3.26
N PHE A 154 -4.71 -14.30 2.58
CA PHE A 154 -5.84 -13.41 2.82
C PHE A 154 -7.16 -14.06 2.39
N ALA A 155 -8.17 -13.96 3.25
CA ALA A 155 -9.54 -14.39 3.01
C ALA A 155 -10.48 -13.19 2.96
N ASP A 156 -11.48 -13.25 2.09
CA ASP A 156 -12.55 -12.27 1.98
C ASP A 156 -13.53 -12.43 3.15
N VAL A 157 -13.76 -11.37 3.91
CA VAL A 157 -14.63 -11.37 5.10
C VAL A 157 -15.78 -10.35 5.02
N GLY A 158 -15.86 -9.57 3.96
CA GLY A 158 -16.91 -8.55 3.84
C GLY A 158 -16.58 -7.45 2.83
N SER A 159 -17.23 -6.33 2.97
CA SER A 159 -17.02 -5.17 2.11
C SER A 159 -17.14 -3.86 2.90
N LEU A 160 -16.59 -2.81 2.33
CA LEU A 160 -16.73 -1.44 2.81
C LEU A 160 -16.87 -0.50 1.62
N ASP A 161 -17.47 0.67 1.89
CA ASP A 161 -17.54 1.72 0.89
C ASP A 161 -16.21 2.44 0.77
N PHE A 162 -15.81 2.68 -0.47
CA PHE A 162 -14.66 3.52 -0.82
C PHE A 162 -15.15 4.65 -1.74
N PHE A 163 -14.65 5.86 -1.54
CA PHE A 163 -15.08 7.02 -2.31
C PHE A 163 -13.93 7.62 -3.09
N VAL A 164 -14.13 7.83 -4.39
CA VAL A 164 -13.26 8.66 -5.23
C VAL A 164 -14.07 9.90 -5.60
N GLY A 165 -13.77 11.02 -4.93
CA GLY A 165 -14.65 12.19 -5.05
C GLY A 165 -16.09 11.88 -4.63
N GLY A 166 -17.04 12.10 -5.54
CA GLY A 166 -18.45 11.76 -5.36
C GLY A 166 -18.83 10.32 -5.69
N ASP A 167 -17.94 9.57 -6.35
CA ASP A 167 -18.22 8.19 -6.76
C ASP A 167 -18.04 7.20 -5.61
N ARG A 168 -19.11 6.47 -5.32
CA ARG A 168 -19.14 5.42 -4.30
C ARG A 168 -18.81 4.07 -4.93
N GLN A 169 -17.70 3.50 -4.53
CA GLN A 169 -17.22 2.19 -4.95
C GLN A 169 -17.26 1.19 -3.80
N THR A 170 -17.11 -0.09 -4.11
CA THR A 170 -17.06 -1.17 -3.12
C THR A 170 -15.68 -1.77 -3.07
N ASP A 171 -15.08 -1.76 -1.89
CA ASP A 171 -13.89 -2.54 -1.59
C ASP A 171 -14.26 -3.82 -0.84
N ARG A 172 -13.64 -4.94 -1.22
CA ARG A 172 -13.71 -6.19 -0.45
C ARG A 172 -12.71 -6.12 0.69
N ILE A 173 -13.14 -6.53 1.88
CA ILE A 173 -12.27 -6.64 3.06
C ILE A 173 -11.58 -7.99 3.04
N TYR A 174 -10.25 -7.97 2.96
CA TYR A 174 -9.40 -9.14 2.99
C TYR A 174 -8.62 -9.18 4.30
N VAL A 175 -8.58 -10.33 4.97
CA VAL A 175 -7.98 -10.52 6.28
C VAL A 175 -7.05 -11.73 6.28
N VAL A 176 -5.90 -11.61 6.94
CA VAL A 176 -5.01 -12.74 7.23
C VAL A 176 -4.58 -12.68 8.71
N PRO A 177 -4.78 -13.77 9.48
CA PRO A 177 -4.19 -13.89 10.80
C PRO A 177 -2.67 -13.94 10.71
N LEU A 178 -1.98 -13.22 11.60
CA LEU A 178 -0.55 -13.41 11.79
C LEU A 178 -0.37 -14.43 12.94
N ALA A 179 0.14 -15.61 12.60
CA ALA A 179 0.56 -16.55 13.62
C ALA A 179 1.68 -15.93 14.48
N ASP A 180 1.62 -16.19 15.77
CA ASP A 180 2.73 -15.86 16.67
C ASP A 180 4.01 -16.53 16.16
N ALA A 181 5.09 -15.76 16.05
CA ALA A 181 6.38 -16.22 15.59
C ALA A 181 7.16 -16.89 16.71
#